data_10ad1ef8ec21e1cfdc1027412327aa4c
#
_entry.id   10ad1ef8ec21e1cfdc1027412327aa4c
#
_cell.length_a   1.000
_cell.length_b   1.000
_cell.length_c   1.000
_cell.angle_alpha   90.00
_cell.angle_beta   90.00
_cell.angle_gamma   90.00
#
_symmetry.space_group_name_H-M   'P 1'
#
loop_
_entity.id
_entity.type
_entity.pdbx_description
1 polymer ?
#
loop_
_entity_poly.entity_id
_entity_poly.type
_entity_poly.pdbx_seq_one_letter_code
_entity_poly.pdbx_strand_id
1 'polypeptide(L)'
;LLPDFLDLSCEKLSAVEPVSFAETQERASSAILRLNTASQSCPSLLLSGYPGVNYEKVIIDLIDDCPAPYNNSFDLCYTENLSNPFRPIWLKLKAGSGIEFCELLDDLFKLLRLHLDAEEVVKKILKKQDNDEKLAGYLTELSAHVAQDGTFTHPVLMNLMIHQTQQQPPVIYARDLTWRSLFGAINYVTEQGSVYSNHHLLEPGLLREANGGYLIIPVDELLMKPQLWFKLHNALTTGYLDWSTAEDTPPQTPFFQPEATPLDIKLILVGDRISIAEFNLLDNEFAEKTFLRTDLVTEFPYDEDSHNLFIGLLSHIHHHWQLLDFDASAIKELMRFSCRLCEHQQILSFAENQ
;
A
#
# COMPACT_ATOMS: atom_id res chain seq x y z
N LEU A 1 -43.74 -17.15 -11.83
CA LEU A 1 -44.22 -15.76 -12.05
C LEU A 1 -43.00 -14.89 -12.15
N LEU A 2 -42.87 -14.12 -13.23
CA LEU A 2 -41.80 -13.14 -13.38
C LEU A 2 -42.12 -11.95 -12.46
N PRO A 3 -41.12 -11.32 -11.82
CA PRO A 3 -41.36 -10.12 -10.99
C PRO A 3 -41.92 -8.99 -11.87
N ASP A 4 -42.88 -8.23 -11.31
CA ASP A 4 -43.31 -6.96 -11.90
C ASP A 4 -42.21 -5.93 -11.66
N PHE A 5 -41.40 -5.66 -12.67
CA PHE A 5 -40.35 -4.66 -12.59
C PHE A 5 -40.94 -3.25 -12.66
N LEU A 6 -40.35 -2.34 -11.91
CA LEU A 6 -40.63 -0.91 -11.99
C LEU A 6 -40.46 -0.40 -13.43
N ASP A 7 -41.27 0.57 -13.82
CA ASP A 7 -41.13 1.17 -15.16
C ASP A 7 -39.77 1.90 -15.24
N LEU A 8 -39.02 1.61 -16.31
CA LEU A 8 -37.78 2.28 -16.56
C LEU A 8 -38.03 3.74 -16.99
N SER A 9 -37.44 4.67 -16.25
CA SER A 9 -37.54 6.11 -16.55
C SER A 9 -36.62 6.56 -17.69
N CYS A 10 -35.65 5.70 -18.12
CA CYS A 10 -34.70 6.03 -19.18
C CYS A 10 -34.99 5.24 -20.47
N GLU A 11 -34.90 5.94 -21.60
CA GLU A 11 -34.99 5.31 -22.93
C GLU A 11 -33.65 4.63 -23.34
N LYS A 12 -32.53 5.17 -22.83
CA LYS A 12 -31.16 4.70 -23.14
C LYS A 12 -30.27 4.70 -21.93
N LEU A 13 -29.43 3.69 -21.80
CA LEU A 13 -28.49 3.54 -20.69
C LEU A 13 -27.43 4.66 -20.66
N SER A 14 -26.99 5.10 -21.84
CA SER A 14 -26.03 6.22 -21.99
C SER A 14 -26.47 7.55 -21.38
N ALA A 15 -27.75 7.72 -21.08
CA ALA A 15 -28.29 8.93 -20.45
C ALA A 15 -28.33 8.84 -18.90
N VAL A 16 -27.98 7.69 -18.34
CA VAL A 16 -28.00 7.47 -16.88
C VAL A 16 -26.62 7.76 -16.29
N GLU A 17 -26.60 8.42 -15.15
CA GLU A 17 -25.37 8.66 -14.39
C GLU A 17 -24.73 7.33 -13.98
N PRO A 18 -23.46 7.10 -14.32
CA PRO A 18 -22.78 5.85 -13.96
C PRO A 18 -22.52 5.76 -12.46
N VAL A 19 -22.79 4.61 -11.87
CA VAL A 19 -22.51 4.30 -10.45
C VAL A 19 -21.48 3.17 -10.41
N SER A 20 -20.39 3.35 -9.67
CA SER A 20 -19.38 2.29 -9.51
C SER A 20 -19.88 1.19 -8.57
N PHE A 21 -19.28 -0.01 -8.66
CA PHE A 21 -19.60 -1.08 -7.70
C PHE A 21 -19.22 -0.68 -6.26
N ALA A 22 -18.15 0.08 -6.09
CA ALA A 22 -17.71 0.59 -4.80
C ALA A 22 -18.77 1.45 -4.10
N GLU A 23 -19.46 2.32 -4.85
CA GLU A 23 -20.53 3.17 -4.33
C GLU A 23 -21.74 2.37 -3.77
N THR A 24 -21.93 1.14 -4.22
CA THR A 24 -22.98 0.25 -3.69
C THR A 24 -22.58 -0.40 -2.36
N GLN A 25 -21.33 -0.26 -1.91
CA GLN A 25 -20.73 -1.01 -0.81
C GLN A 25 -20.65 -0.20 0.50
N GLU A 26 -21.76 0.28 1.04
CA GLU A 26 -21.82 1.12 2.26
C GLU A 26 -21.06 0.54 3.47
N ARG A 27 -21.12 -0.80 3.67
CA ARG A 27 -20.43 -1.46 4.78
C ARG A 27 -18.91 -1.40 4.60
N ALA A 28 -18.43 -1.64 3.38
CA ALA A 28 -17.02 -1.58 3.07
C ALA A 28 -16.49 -0.14 3.15
N SER A 29 -17.23 0.85 2.64
CA SER A 29 -16.93 2.28 2.79
C SER A 29 -16.83 2.69 4.25
N SER A 30 -17.79 2.29 5.09
CA SER A 30 -17.74 2.54 6.53
C SER A 30 -16.56 1.88 7.22
N ALA A 31 -16.14 0.69 6.79
CA ALA A 31 -14.96 0.00 7.32
C ALA A 31 -13.66 0.71 6.92
N ILE A 32 -13.54 1.19 5.68
CA ILE A 32 -12.40 1.99 5.20
C ILE A 32 -12.30 3.32 5.98
N LEU A 33 -13.41 4.01 6.21
CA LEU A 33 -13.43 5.22 7.04
C LEU A 33 -12.93 4.95 8.47
N ARG A 34 -13.35 3.85 9.07
CA ARG A 34 -12.85 3.43 10.40
C ARG A 34 -11.37 3.07 10.36
N LEU A 35 -10.91 2.38 9.32
CA LEU A 35 -9.50 2.07 9.10
C LEU A 35 -8.67 3.37 9.02
N ASN A 36 -9.18 4.40 8.34
CA ASN A 36 -8.53 5.68 8.17
C ASN A 36 -8.45 6.52 9.45
N THR A 37 -9.39 6.32 10.37
CA THR A 37 -9.47 7.05 11.65
C THR A 37 -8.94 6.26 12.83
N ALA A 38 -8.44 5.03 12.62
CA ALA A 38 -7.91 4.20 13.68
C ALA A 38 -6.65 4.83 14.29
N SER A 39 -6.57 4.80 15.62
CA SER A 39 -5.41 5.33 16.38
C SER A 39 -4.26 4.34 16.52
N GLN A 40 -4.40 3.12 16.02
CA GLN A 40 -3.34 2.10 16.04
C GLN A 40 -2.29 2.39 14.99
N SER A 41 -1.04 2.01 15.25
CA SER A 41 0.07 2.21 14.31
C SER A 41 -0.08 1.42 13.00
N CYS A 42 -0.69 0.24 13.04
CA CYS A 42 -0.92 -0.60 11.87
C CYS A 42 -2.34 -1.18 11.92
N PRO A 43 -3.37 -0.37 11.64
CA PRO A 43 -4.74 -0.88 11.62
C PRO A 43 -4.95 -1.85 10.46
N SER A 44 -5.76 -2.87 10.69
CA SER A 44 -5.96 -3.95 9.73
C SER A 44 -7.44 -4.20 9.45
N LEU A 45 -7.77 -4.44 8.18
CA LEU A 45 -9.11 -4.76 7.69
C LEU A 45 -9.10 -6.14 7.03
N LEU A 46 -10.09 -6.96 7.38
CA LEU A 46 -10.37 -8.22 6.72
C LEU A 46 -11.65 -8.05 5.88
N LEU A 47 -11.49 -8.11 4.56
CA LEU A 47 -12.57 -7.89 3.60
C LEU A 47 -12.87 -9.18 2.86
N SER A 48 -14.08 -9.72 3.08
CA SER A 48 -14.55 -10.88 2.35
C SER A 48 -15.34 -10.48 1.11
N GLY A 49 -15.12 -11.20 0.02
CA GLY A 49 -15.86 -11.03 -1.21
C GLY A 49 -16.36 -12.37 -1.76
N TYR A 50 -16.53 -12.41 -3.06
CA TYR A 50 -17.00 -13.55 -3.79
C TYR A 50 -15.99 -13.95 -4.88
N PRO A 51 -16.04 -15.19 -5.39
CA PRO A 51 -15.11 -15.62 -6.42
C PRO A 51 -15.19 -14.75 -7.68
N GLY A 52 -14.03 -14.31 -8.17
CA GLY A 52 -13.91 -13.53 -9.39
C GLY A 52 -14.00 -12.01 -9.23
N VAL A 53 -14.18 -11.48 -8.01
CA VAL A 53 -14.14 -10.04 -7.79
C VAL A 53 -12.75 -9.48 -8.03
N ASN A 54 -12.68 -8.32 -8.68
CA ASN A 54 -11.44 -7.57 -8.82
C ASN A 54 -11.21 -6.72 -7.56
N TYR A 55 -10.65 -7.33 -6.51
CA TYR A 55 -10.38 -6.66 -5.23
C TYR A 55 -9.52 -5.42 -5.38
N GLU A 56 -8.53 -5.44 -6.28
CA GLU A 56 -7.63 -4.29 -6.48
C GLU A 56 -8.44 -3.06 -6.90
N LYS A 57 -9.27 -3.18 -7.94
CA LYS A 57 -10.11 -2.08 -8.44
C LYS A 57 -11.11 -1.62 -7.39
N VAL A 58 -11.88 -2.54 -6.81
CA VAL A 58 -12.92 -2.19 -5.83
C VAL A 58 -12.35 -1.48 -4.61
N ILE A 59 -11.19 -1.90 -4.11
CA ILE A 59 -10.59 -1.27 -2.94
C ILE A 59 -9.98 0.09 -3.28
N ILE A 60 -9.38 0.25 -4.45
CA ILE A 60 -8.88 1.55 -4.91
C ILE A 60 -10.04 2.53 -5.00
N ASP A 61 -11.15 2.15 -5.66
CA ASP A 61 -12.34 2.98 -5.77
C ASP A 61 -12.91 3.35 -4.38
N LEU A 62 -12.99 2.39 -3.45
CA LEU A 62 -13.41 2.62 -2.06
C LEU A 62 -12.49 3.56 -1.28
N ILE A 63 -11.18 3.51 -1.51
CA ILE A 63 -10.20 4.41 -0.87
C ILE A 63 -10.33 5.82 -1.46
N ASP A 64 -10.52 5.94 -2.76
CA ASP A 64 -10.69 7.23 -3.44
C ASP A 64 -11.98 7.94 -2.99
N ASP A 65 -13.07 7.19 -2.78
CA ASP A 65 -14.34 7.70 -2.23
C ASP A 65 -14.23 8.07 -0.73
N CYS A 66 -13.31 7.44 -0.01
CA CYS A 66 -13.13 7.60 1.43
C CYS A 66 -11.68 8.01 1.77
N PRO A 67 -11.21 9.19 1.34
CA PRO A 67 -9.81 9.58 1.52
C PRO A 67 -9.43 9.67 3.00
N ALA A 68 -8.18 9.27 3.30
CA ALA A 68 -7.64 9.42 4.64
C ALA A 68 -7.51 10.91 5.02
N PRO A 69 -7.82 11.29 6.28
CA PRO A 69 -7.75 12.68 6.73
C PRO A 69 -6.32 13.24 6.74
N TYR A 70 -5.32 12.37 6.83
CA TYR A 70 -3.91 12.72 6.85
C TYR A 70 -3.13 11.85 5.89
N ASN A 71 -2.20 12.47 5.16
CA ASN A 71 -1.20 11.76 4.36
C ASN A 71 0.09 11.63 5.19
N ASN A 72 0.41 10.41 5.61
CA ASN A 72 1.62 10.09 6.37
C ASN A 72 2.75 9.55 5.46
N SER A 73 2.57 9.61 4.14
CA SER A 73 3.59 9.16 3.21
C SER A 73 4.87 10.01 3.31
N PHE A 74 6.00 9.38 3.09
CA PHE A 74 7.32 10.02 3.15
C PHE A 74 8.28 9.34 2.19
N ASP A 75 9.32 10.07 1.79
CA ASP A 75 10.43 9.49 1.07
C ASP A 75 11.40 8.85 2.06
N LEU A 76 11.89 7.65 1.72
CA LEU A 76 12.82 6.88 2.57
C LEU A 76 14.20 6.81 1.93
N CYS A 77 15.19 7.31 2.65
CA CYS A 77 16.59 7.18 2.29
C CYS A 77 17.35 6.32 3.30
N TYR A 78 18.28 5.49 2.79
CA TYR A 78 19.33 4.91 3.61
C TYR A 78 20.67 5.55 3.31
N THR A 79 21.45 5.76 4.35
CA THR A 79 22.80 6.35 4.27
C THR A 79 23.78 5.58 5.12
N GLU A 80 25.06 5.79 4.84
CA GLU A 80 26.12 5.27 5.66
C GLU A 80 26.08 5.87 7.07
N ASN A 81 26.25 5.03 8.04
CA ASN A 81 26.49 5.48 9.41
C ASN A 81 27.97 5.77 9.58
N LEU A 82 28.32 7.03 9.71
CA LEU A 82 29.73 7.49 9.79
C LEU A 82 30.47 6.94 11.01
N SER A 83 29.73 6.62 12.07
CA SER A 83 30.29 6.00 13.29
C SER A 83 30.41 4.49 13.20
N ASN A 84 29.57 3.81 12.37
CA ASN A 84 29.56 2.36 12.22
C ASN A 84 29.06 1.96 10.82
N PRO A 85 29.95 1.73 9.84
CA PRO A 85 29.59 1.41 8.46
C PRO A 85 28.75 0.14 8.30
N PHE A 86 28.78 -0.77 9.27
CA PHE A 86 27.98 -2.01 9.25
C PHE A 86 26.52 -1.81 9.66
N ARG A 87 26.14 -0.61 10.12
CA ARG A 87 24.79 -0.27 10.56
C ARG A 87 24.28 0.98 9.85
N PRO A 88 23.98 0.90 8.56
CA PRO A 88 23.37 2.02 7.83
C PRO A 88 22.13 2.53 8.55
N ILE A 89 21.95 3.84 8.53
CA ILE A 89 20.78 4.50 9.12
C ILE A 89 19.80 4.93 8.05
N TRP A 90 18.54 4.99 8.39
CA TRP A 90 17.51 5.54 7.54
C TRP A 90 17.18 6.98 7.92
N LEU A 91 16.79 7.78 6.93
CA LEU A 91 16.32 9.15 7.09
C LEU A 91 14.93 9.27 6.47
N LYS A 92 14.05 9.95 7.20
CA LYS A 92 12.72 10.31 6.73
C LYS A 92 12.80 11.66 6.03
N LEU A 93 12.29 11.72 4.80
CA LEU A 93 12.21 12.94 4.03
C LEU A 93 10.75 13.23 3.71
N LYS A 94 10.43 14.48 3.48
CA LYS A 94 9.10 14.89 3.05
C LYS A 94 8.75 14.23 1.71
N ALA A 95 7.53 13.71 1.58
CA ALA A 95 7.08 13.04 0.36
C ALA A 95 7.33 13.91 -0.89
N GLY A 96 7.92 13.31 -1.91
CA GLY A 96 8.28 13.96 -3.18
C GLY A 96 9.51 14.85 -3.14
N SER A 97 10.20 14.97 -2.01
CA SER A 97 11.40 15.83 -1.89
C SER A 97 12.73 15.09 -2.01
N GLY A 98 12.71 13.77 -2.10
CA GLY A 98 13.92 12.93 -2.04
C GLY A 98 14.93 13.22 -3.13
N ILE A 99 14.50 13.44 -4.37
CA ILE A 99 15.40 13.76 -5.50
C ILE A 99 16.10 15.11 -5.26
N GLU A 100 15.32 16.14 -4.94
CA GLU A 100 15.88 17.48 -4.66
C GLU A 100 16.80 17.45 -3.45
N PHE A 101 16.47 16.64 -2.44
CA PHE A 101 17.33 16.44 -1.27
C PHE A 101 18.68 15.83 -1.66
N CYS A 102 18.70 14.81 -2.51
CA CYS A 102 19.94 14.22 -3.00
C CYS A 102 20.81 15.25 -3.77
N GLU A 103 20.20 16.08 -4.60
CA GLU A 103 20.90 17.16 -5.31
C GLU A 103 21.53 18.18 -4.35
N LEU A 104 20.77 18.62 -3.34
CA LEU A 104 21.26 19.53 -2.33
C LEU A 104 22.37 18.93 -1.46
N LEU A 105 22.32 17.63 -1.21
CA LEU A 105 23.36 16.91 -0.48
C LEU A 105 24.65 16.82 -1.31
N ASP A 106 24.55 16.57 -2.61
CA ASP A 106 25.69 16.58 -3.51
C ASP A 106 26.36 17.96 -3.57
N ASP A 107 25.56 19.02 -3.58
CA ASP A 107 26.09 20.39 -3.54
C ASP A 107 26.75 20.71 -2.19
N LEU A 108 26.11 20.30 -1.08
CA LEU A 108 26.71 20.38 0.25
C LEU A 108 28.06 19.68 0.30
N PHE A 109 28.13 18.46 -0.22
CA PHE A 109 29.38 17.68 -0.24
C PHE A 109 30.50 18.35 -1.06
N LYS A 110 30.16 18.95 -2.21
CA LYS A 110 31.11 19.72 -3.04
C LYS A 110 31.67 20.92 -2.24
N LEU A 111 30.81 21.67 -1.56
CA LEU A 111 31.24 22.83 -0.74
C LEU A 111 32.13 22.39 0.42
N LEU A 112 31.77 21.34 1.15
CA LEU A 112 32.58 20.82 2.26
C LEU A 112 33.97 20.36 1.80
N ARG A 113 34.05 19.66 0.65
CA ARG A 113 35.35 19.26 0.07
C ARG A 113 36.25 20.43 -0.34
N LEU A 114 35.65 21.53 -0.73
CA LEU A 114 36.38 22.75 -1.09
C LEU A 114 36.68 23.65 0.12
N HIS A 115 36.31 23.18 1.34
CA HIS A 115 36.40 23.96 2.57
C HIS A 115 35.69 25.32 2.47
N LEU A 116 34.59 25.38 1.71
CA LEU A 116 33.74 26.56 1.59
C LEU A 116 32.63 26.56 2.65
N ASP A 117 32.07 27.75 2.90
CA ASP A 117 30.94 27.88 3.82
C ASP A 117 29.69 27.13 3.25
N ALA A 118 29.21 26.19 4.00
CA ALA A 118 28.09 25.33 3.64
C ALA A 118 26.84 25.60 4.52
N GLU A 119 26.87 26.57 5.43
CA GLU A 119 25.76 26.81 6.38
C GLU A 119 24.43 27.13 5.67
N GLU A 120 24.47 27.89 4.58
CA GLU A 120 23.25 28.23 3.85
C GLU A 120 22.58 26.99 3.24
N VAL A 121 23.36 26.06 2.70
CA VAL A 121 22.84 24.81 2.11
C VAL A 121 22.26 23.92 3.20
N VAL A 122 22.94 23.77 4.34
CA VAL A 122 22.43 23.03 5.50
C VAL A 122 21.12 23.63 6.00
N LYS A 123 21.04 24.95 6.17
CA LYS A 123 19.81 25.65 6.56
C LYS A 123 18.67 25.43 5.55
N LYS A 124 18.99 25.45 4.27
CA LYS A 124 17.99 25.18 3.19
C LYS A 124 17.47 23.76 3.24
N ILE A 125 18.35 22.78 3.43
CA ILE A 125 17.97 21.37 3.58
C ILE A 125 17.04 21.20 4.79
N LEU A 126 17.46 21.64 5.95
CA LEU A 126 16.68 21.50 7.19
C LEU A 126 15.33 22.19 7.11
N LYS A 127 15.27 23.40 6.56
CA LYS A 127 14.00 24.12 6.39
C LYS A 127 13.01 23.37 5.49
N LYS A 128 13.51 22.69 4.45
CA LYS A 128 12.67 21.90 3.54
C LYS A 128 12.15 20.60 4.18
N GLN A 129 12.89 20.06 5.12
CA GLN A 129 12.59 18.82 5.85
C GLN A 129 12.03 19.07 7.26
N ASP A 130 11.33 20.19 7.44
CA ASP A 130 10.66 20.58 8.69
C ASP A 130 11.56 20.53 9.93
N ASN A 131 12.88 20.71 9.76
CA ASN A 131 13.93 20.67 10.79
C ASN A 131 13.98 19.33 11.54
N ASP A 132 13.89 18.20 10.84
CA ASP A 132 14.02 16.88 11.44
C ASP A 132 15.34 16.74 12.22
N GLU A 133 15.24 16.32 13.49
CA GLU A 133 16.39 16.26 14.41
C GLU A 133 17.41 15.19 14.00
N LYS A 134 16.95 14.04 13.50
CA LYS A 134 17.83 12.96 13.06
C LYS A 134 18.64 13.38 11.84
N LEU A 135 17.98 14.07 10.89
CA LEU A 135 18.63 14.64 9.72
C LEU A 135 19.64 15.74 10.12
N ALA A 136 19.29 16.62 11.05
CA ALA A 136 20.19 17.66 11.53
C ALA A 136 21.46 17.06 12.18
N GLY A 137 21.29 16.02 13.00
CA GLY A 137 22.38 15.25 13.58
C GLY A 137 23.31 14.67 12.51
N TYR A 138 22.72 13.98 11.52
CA TYR A 138 23.47 13.40 10.41
C TYR A 138 24.29 14.45 9.61
N LEU A 139 23.67 15.59 9.25
CA LEU A 139 24.38 16.66 8.53
C LEU A 139 25.52 17.27 9.33
N THR A 140 25.37 17.36 10.65
CA THR A 140 26.44 17.84 11.56
C THR A 140 27.59 16.84 11.60
N GLU A 141 27.32 15.56 11.77
CA GLU A 141 28.34 14.50 11.74
C GLU A 141 29.05 14.43 10.39
N LEU A 142 28.32 14.54 9.27
CA LEU A 142 28.86 14.56 7.92
C LEU A 142 29.84 15.74 7.74
N SER A 143 29.43 16.93 8.17
CA SER A 143 30.27 18.12 8.07
C SER A 143 31.57 17.98 8.88
N ALA A 144 31.47 17.41 10.07
CA ALA A 144 32.64 17.16 10.92
C ALA A 144 33.55 16.08 10.33
N HIS A 145 32.98 15.02 9.78
CA HIS A 145 33.74 13.91 9.20
C HIS A 145 34.52 14.33 7.94
N VAL A 146 33.87 15.07 7.02
CA VAL A 146 34.53 15.61 5.82
C VAL A 146 35.61 16.60 6.16
N ALA A 147 35.45 17.41 7.24
CA ALA A 147 36.45 18.35 7.68
C ALA A 147 37.71 17.66 8.26
N GLN A 148 37.57 16.48 8.86
CA GLN A 148 38.67 15.71 9.44
C GLN A 148 39.40 14.82 8.42
N ASP A 149 38.65 14.21 7.48
CA ASP A 149 39.19 13.29 6.50
C ASP A 149 39.14 13.89 5.08
N GLY A 150 40.22 14.60 4.71
CA GLY A 150 40.38 15.21 3.39
C GLY A 150 40.44 14.20 2.22
N THR A 151 40.42 12.89 2.51
CA THR A 151 40.45 11.79 1.51
C THR A 151 39.06 11.22 1.20
N PHE A 152 38.02 11.73 1.84
CA PHE A 152 36.65 11.26 1.61
C PHE A 152 36.23 11.45 0.15
N THR A 153 36.13 10.36 -0.61
CA THR A 153 36.00 10.40 -2.06
C THR A 153 34.63 9.95 -2.59
N HIS A 154 33.71 9.54 -1.72
CA HIS A 154 32.43 8.98 -2.15
C HIS A 154 31.45 10.07 -2.62
N PRO A 155 31.04 10.07 -3.91
CA PRO A 155 30.13 11.09 -4.46
C PRO A 155 28.64 10.85 -4.13
N VAL A 156 28.26 9.63 -3.77
CA VAL A 156 26.86 9.27 -3.51
C VAL A 156 26.72 8.70 -2.10
N LEU A 157 26.21 9.53 -1.22
CA LEU A 157 26.08 9.20 0.21
C LEU A 157 24.78 8.50 0.57
N MET A 158 23.78 8.51 -0.32
CA MET A 158 22.44 8.06 -0.01
C MET A 158 21.88 7.11 -1.05
N ASN A 159 21.09 6.14 -0.55
CA ASN A 159 20.20 5.32 -1.33
C ASN A 159 18.78 5.82 -1.12
N LEU A 160 18.21 6.55 -2.09
CA LEU A 160 16.81 6.94 -2.10
C LEU A 160 15.98 5.70 -2.47
N MET A 161 15.50 4.99 -1.46
CA MET A 161 14.78 3.72 -1.64
C MET A 161 13.34 3.90 -2.06
N ILE A 162 12.69 4.91 -1.50
CA ILE A 162 11.28 5.21 -1.77
C ILE A 162 11.16 6.68 -2.08
N HIS A 163 10.56 6.97 -3.23
CA HIS A 163 10.23 8.30 -3.68
C HIS A 163 8.74 8.37 -4.02
N GLN A 164 8.00 9.14 -3.25
CA GLN A 164 6.57 9.32 -3.43
C GLN A 164 6.31 10.44 -4.44
N THR A 165 5.90 10.07 -5.66
CA THR A 165 5.61 11.05 -6.72
C THR A 165 4.24 11.73 -6.56
N GLN A 166 3.34 11.13 -5.77
CA GLN A 166 1.98 11.63 -5.55
C GLN A 166 1.83 12.17 -4.13
N GLN A 167 1.00 13.19 -3.97
CA GLN A 167 0.64 13.71 -2.63
C GLN A 167 -0.41 12.86 -1.92
N GLN A 168 -0.82 11.74 -2.51
CA GLN A 168 -1.77 10.79 -1.94
C GLN A 168 -1.03 9.61 -1.28
N PRO A 169 -1.63 8.98 -0.27
CA PRO A 169 -1.07 7.78 0.34
C PRO A 169 -0.87 6.67 -0.72
N PRO A 170 0.25 5.93 -0.68
CA PRO A 170 0.45 4.82 -1.60
C PRO A 170 -0.59 3.72 -1.36
N VAL A 171 -1.13 3.17 -2.45
CA VAL A 171 -2.03 2.00 -2.42
C VAL A 171 -1.37 0.89 -3.22
N ILE A 172 -0.96 -0.16 -2.54
CA ILE A 172 -0.19 -1.26 -3.13
C ILE A 172 -0.97 -2.56 -3.02
N TYR A 173 -1.23 -3.20 -4.15
CA TYR A 173 -1.78 -4.55 -4.22
C TYR A 173 -0.65 -5.56 -4.37
N ALA A 174 -0.50 -6.45 -3.40
CA ALA A 174 0.56 -7.46 -3.38
C ALA A 174 0.21 -8.62 -4.31
N ARG A 175 0.93 -8.72 -5.43
CA ARG A 175 0.91 -9.86 -6.35
C ARG A 175 2.17 -10.69 -6.09
N ASP A 176 2.08 -11.99 -6.18
CA ASP A 176 3.23 -12.91 -6.07
C ASP A 176 4.10 -12.68 -4.82
N LEU A 177 3.52 -12.91 -3.65
CA LEU A 177 4.20 -12.72 -2.38
C LEU A 177 5.40 -13.67 -2.25
N THR A 178 6.57 -13.08 -2.05
CA THR A 178 7.80 -13.77 -1.64
C THR A 178 8.38 -13.04 -0.43
N TRP A 179 9.33 -13.68 0.24
CA TRP A 179 10.05 -13.01 1.32
C TRP A 179 10.70 -11.69 0.84
N ARG A 180 11.40 -11.76 -0.31
CA ARG A 180 12.06 -10.61 -0.91
C ARG A 180 11.08 -9.51 -1.33
N SER A 181 9.99 -9.86 -1.99
CA SER A 181 9.01 -8.86 -2.43
C SER A 181 8.33 -8.18 -1.25
N LEU A 182 8.00 -8.90 -0.18
CA LEU A 182 7.27 -8.34 0.96
C LEU A 182 8.17 -7.54 1.91
N PHE A 183 9.30 -8.12 2.34
CA PHE A 183 10.16 -7.54 3.39
C PHE A 183 11.38 -6.78 2.84
N GLY A 184 11.66 -6.90 1.53
CA GLY A 184 12.85 -6.39 0.93
C GLY A 184 14.03 -7.35 1.03
N ALA A 185 15.19 -6.91 0.56
CA ALA A 185 16.38 -7.73 0.54
C ALA A 185 17.66 -6.92 0.77
N ILE A 186 18.66 -7.60 1.32
CA ILE A 186 20.05 -7.14 1.35
C ILE A 186 20.77 -7.88 0.25
N ASN A 187 21.23 -7.19 -0.78
CA ASN A 187 22.05 -7.77 -1.82
C ASN A 187 23.53 -7.77 -1.41
N TYR A 188 24.29 -8.71 -1.96
CA TYR A 188 25.71 -8.89 -1.66
C TYR A 188 26.52 -8.94 -2.94
N VAL A 189 27.72 -8.39 -2.87
CA VAL A 189 28.72 -8.46 -3.94
C VAL A 189 29.88 -9.31 -3.45
N THR A 190 30.39 -10.18 -4.34
CA THR A 190 31.55 -10.98 -4.04
C THR A 190 32.71 -10.49 -4.87
N GLU A 191 33.74 -9.96 -4.22
CA GLU A 191 34.99 -9.54 -4.85
C GLU A 191 36.17 -10.27 -4.21
N GLN A 192 37.02 -10.90 -5.02
CA GLN A 192 38.24 -11.60 -4.60
C GLN A 192 38.04 -12.60 -3.43
N GLY A 193 36.85 -13.22 -3.38
CA GLY A 193 36.49 -14.18 -2.32
C GLY A 193 35.94 -13.55 -1.03
N SER A 194 35.86 -12.23 -0.95
CA SER A 194 35.19 -11.52 0.16
C SER A 194 33.80 -11.14 -0.23
N VAL A 195 32.84 -11.35 0.67
CA VAL A 195 31.42 -10.96 0.50
C VAL A 195 31.17 -9.70 1.28
N TYR A 196 30.65 -8.67 0.64
CA TYR A 196 30.28 -7.42 1.30
C TYR A 196 28.92 -6.91 0.83
N SER A 197 28.32 -6.06 1.65
CA SER A 197 27.13 -5.30 1.34
C SER A 197 27.28 -3.86 1.85
N ASN A 198 26.51 -2.97 1.29
CA ASN A 198 26.41 -1.58 1.74
C ASN A 198 24.96 -1.08 1.59
N HIS A 199 24.70 0.15 2.02
CA HIS A 199 23.36 0.73 1.98
C HIS A 199 22.79 0.90 0.56
N HIS A 200 23.61 0.95 -0.49
CA HIS A 200 23.14 0.99 -1.89
C HIS A 200 22.59 -0.35 -2.39
N LEU A 201 22.93 -1.44 -1.73
CA LEU A 201 22.52 -2.80 -2.08
C LEU A 201 21.24 -3.25 -1.35
N LEU A 202 20.57 -2.32 -0.67
CA LEU A 202 19.29 -2.57 0.00
C LEU A 202 18.13 -2.38 -0.98
N GLU A 203 17.16 -3.28 -0.94
CA GLU A 203 15.90 -3.20 -1.69
C GLU A 203 14.71 -3.09 -0.72
N PRO A 204 13.74 -2.16 -0.93
CA PRO A 204 12.76 -1.80 0.10
C PRO A 204 11.74 -2.90 0.44
N GLY A 205 11.17 -3.56 -0.56
CA GLY A 205 10.00 -4.43 -0.41
C GLY A 205 8.68 -3.69 -0.19
N LEU A 206 7.56 -4.38 -0.47
CA LEU A 206 6.21 -3.82 -0.49
C LEU A 206 5.81 -3.15 0.84
N LEU A 207 6.26 -3.68 1.99
CA LEU A 207 5.95 -3.09 3.29
C LEU A 207 6.53 -1.68 3.47
N ARG A 208 7.75 -1.44 2.96
CA ARG A 208 8.34 -0.10 3.02
C ARG A 208 7.74 0.81 1.95
N GLU A 209 7.45 0.27 0.78
CA GLU A 209 6.81 1.02 -0.31
C GLU A 209 5.39 1.49 0.07
N ALA A 210 4.64 0.66 0.81
CA ALA A 210 3.30 0.98 1.30
C ALA A 210 3.29 1.86 2.55
N ASN A 211 4.45 2.18 3.12
CA ASN A 211 4.54 2.91 4.39
C ASN A 211 3.92 4.31 4.29
N GLY A 212 3.05 4.64 5.22
CA GLY A 212 2.20 5.83 5.19
C GLY A 212 0.89 5.66 4.39
N GLY A 213 0.63 4.48 3.81
CA GLY A 213 -0.54 4.19 2.97
C GLY A 213 -1.18 2.83 3.21
N TYR A 214 -1.53 2.16 2.13
CA TYR A 214 -2.30 0.91 2.16
C TYR A 214 -1.53 -0.23 1.50
N LEU A 215 -1.55 -1.40 2.15
CA LEU A 215 -1.08 -2.66 1.59
C LEU A 215 -2.24 -3.65 1.52
N ILE A 216 -2.57 -4.09 0.31
CA ILE A 216 -3.64 -5.04 0.06
C ILE A 216 -3.00 -6.39 -0.24
N ILE A 217 -3.36 -7.42 0.53
CA ILE A 217 -2.81 -8.77 0.38
C ILE A 217 -3.93 -9.78 0.21
N PRO A 218 -3.93 -10.60 -0.86
CA PRO A 218 -4.79 -11.76 -0.96
C PRO A 218 -4.45 -12.78 0.14
N VAL A 219 -5.45 -13.23 0.87
CA VAL A 219 -5.30 -14.20 1.97
C VAL A 219 -4.73 -15.52 1.48
N ASP A 220 -5.10 -15.94 0.28
CA ASP A 220 -4.62 -17.19 -0.35
C ASP A 220 -3.10 -17.24 -0.45
N GLU A 221 -2.46 -16.11 -0.76
CA GLU A 221 -0.99 -16.01 -0.81
C GLU A 221 -0.34 -16.28 0.56
N LEU A 222 -0.98 -15.82 1.63
CA LEU A 222 -0.51 -16.03 3.00
C LEU A 222 -0.77 -17.47 3.48
N LEU A 223 -1.90 -18.06 3.06
CA LEU A 223 -2.21 -19.46 3.37
C LEU A 223 -1.22 -20.41 2.70
N MET A 224 -0.79 -20.11 1.48
CA MET A 224 0.24 -20.90 0.79
C MET A 224 1.62 -20.75 1.45
N LYS A 225 1.90 -19.63 2.12
CA LYS A 225 3.21 -19.29 2.70
C LYS A 225 3.06 -18.75 4.14
N PRO A 226 2.64 -19.57 5.12
CA PRO A 226 2.32 -19.12 6.48
C PRO A 226 3.46 -18.39 7.20
N GLN A 227 4.72 -18.74 6.88
CA GLN A 227 5.90 -18.08 7.44
C GLN A 227 5.95 -16.58 7.14
N LEU A 228 5.41 -16.14 5.99
CA LEU A 228 5.31 -14.72 5.66
C LEU A 228 4.34 -14.01 6.60
N TRP A 229 3.22 -14.66 6.93
CA TRP A 229 2.25 -14.12 7.87
C TRP A 229 2.84 -13.91 9.26
N PHE A 230 3.52 -14.91 9.83
CA PHE A 230 4.08 -14.80 11.18
C PHE A 230 5.10 -13.65 11.28
N LYS A 231 5.92 -13.45 10.26
CA LYS A 231 6.86 -12.33 10.23
C LYS A 231 6.14 -10.99 10.05
N LEU A 232 5.15 -10.94 9.16
CA LEU A 232 4.30 -9.76 8.98
C LEU A 232 3.57 -9.39 10.27
N HIS A 233 2.94 -10.37 10.92
CA HIS A 233 2.28 -10.18 12.21
C HIS A 233 3.22 -9.57 13.26
N ASN A 234 4.44 -10.08 13.37
CA ASN A 234 5.44 -9.51 14.27
C ASN A 234 5.76 -8.04 13.93
N ALA A 235 5.96 -7.72 12.66
CA ALA A 235 6.22 -6.36 12.23
C ALA A 235 5.04 -5.41 12.52
N LEU A 236 3.80 -5.85 12.27
CA LEU A 236 2.59 -5.09 12.60
C LEU A 236 2.43 -4.84 14.11
N THR A 237 2.76 -5.83 14.91
CA THR A 237 2.64 -5.75 16.38
C THR A 237 3.71 -4.84 16.99
N THR A 238 4.95 -4.94 16.50
CA THR A 238 6.07 -4.12 17.00
C THR A 238 6.07 -2.70 16.44
N GLY A 239 5.42 -2.47 15.28
CA GLY A 239 5.47 -1.20 14.55
C GLY A 239 6.83 -0.91 13.91
N TYR A 240 7.69 -1.93 13.76
CA TYR A 240 9.01 -1.81 13.15
C TYR A 240 9.29 -2.94 12.17
N LEU A 241 9.92 -2.60 11.07
CA LEU A 241 10.36 -3.54 10.06
C LEU A 241 11.89 -3.64 10.03
N ASP A 242 12.41 -4.77 10.46
CA ASP A 242 13.83 -5.10 10.41
C ASP A 242 14.27 -5.61 9.02
N TRP A 243 15.57 -5.83 8.86
CA TRP A 243 16.20 -6.39 7.68
C TRP A 243 16.55 -7.88 7.90
N SER A 244 15.56 -8.67 8.28
CA SER A 244 15.78 -10.10 8.44
C SER A 244 15.86 -10.80 7.08
N THR A 245 16.79 -11.71 6.95
CA THR A 245 16.84 -12.63 5.82
C THR A 245 15.80 -13.74 5.97
N ALA A 246 15.39 -14.39 4.87
CA ALA A 246 14.61 -15.61 4.94
C ALA A 246 15.36 -16.66 5.79
N GLU A 247 14.65 -17.48 6.53
CA GLU A 247 15.24 -18.47 7.45
C GLU A 247 16.23 -19.40 6.74
N ASP A 248 15.98 -19.70 5.46
CA ASP A 248 16.82 -20.59 4.64
C ASP A 248 18.05 -19.91 4.01
N THR A 249 18.21 -18.59 4.20
CA THR A 249 19.35 -17.87 3.63
C THR A 249 20.31 -17.49 4.75
N PRO A 250 21.44 -18.18 4.91
CA PRO A 250 22.42 -17.83 5.92
C PRO A 250 22.94 -16.40 5.67
N PRO A 251 23.13 -15.59 6.72
CA PRO A 251 23.67 -14.26 6.58
C PRO A 251 25.09 -14.34 6.00
N GLN A 252 25.28 -13.78 4.81
CA GLN A 252 26.57 -13.80 4.12
C GLN A 252 27.59 -12.85 4.77
N THR A 253 27.06 -11.79 5.42
CA THR A 253 27.83 -10.85 6.22
C THR A 253 27.11 -10.62 7.55
N PRO A 254 27.44 -11.38 8.61
CA PRO A 254 26.71 -11.36 9.87
C PRO A 254 26.77 -10.01 10.60
N PHE A 255 27.68 -9.14 10.21
CA PHE A 255 27.84 -7.81 10.83
C PHE A 255 27.05 -6.69 10.16
N PHE A 256 26.57 -6.88 8.93
CA PHE A 256 25.82 -5.86 8.22
C PHE A 256 24.35 -5.89 8.65
N GLN A 257 23.95 -4.94 9.48
CA GLN A 257 22.63 -4.85 10.08
C GLN A 257 22.09 -3.41 9.94
N PRO A 258 21.42 -3.09 8.84
CA PRO A 258 20.80 -1.78 8.69
C PRO A 258 19.74 -1.53 9.78
N GLU A 259 19.57 -0.27 10.16
CA GLU A 259 18.59 0.14 11.16
C GLU A 259 17.16 -0.25 10.71
N ALA A 260 16.34 -0.74 11.65
CA ALA A 260 14.93 -1.05 11.39
C ALA A 260 14.14 0.22 11.12
N THR A 261 13.22 0.17 10.14
CA THR A 261 12.33 1.29 9.80
C THR A 261 11.03 1.20 10.59
N PRO A 262 10.46 2.32 11.05
CA PRO A 262 9.11 2.33 11.60
C PRO A 262 8.12 1.94 10.50
N LEU A 263 7.09 1.21 10.89
CA LEU A 263 6.02 0.73 10.02
C LEU A 263 4.71 1.42 10.42
N ASP A 264 4.11 2.14 9.48
CA ASP A 264 2.80 2.79 9.61
C ASP A 264 2.01 2.49 8.33
N ILE A 265 1.37 1.32 8.29
CA ILE A 265 0.59 0.87 7.14
C ILE A 265 -0.84 0.53 7.55
N LYS A 266 -1.77 0.71 6.62
CA LYS A 266 -3.13 0.17 6.71
C LYS A 266 -3.17 -1.14 5.93
N LEU A 267 -3.26 -2.26 6.65
CA LEU A 267 -3.28 -3.58 6.02
C LEU A 267 -4.72 -3.96 5.66
N ILE A 268 -4.94 -4.34 4.41
CA ILE A 268 -6.23 -4.87 3.95
C ILE A 268 -5.99 -6.30 3.43
N LEU A 269 -6.53 -7.27 4.15
CA LEU A 269 -6.53 -8.66 3.73
C LEU A 269 -7.83 -8.97 2.98
N VAL A 270 -7.70 -9.55 1.79
CA VAL A 270 -8.83 -9.85 0.91
C VAL A 270 -8.90 -11.33 0.57
N GLY A 271 -10.10 -11.85 0.47
CA GLY A 271 -10.32 -13.24 0.07
C GLY A 271 -11.79 -13.60 0.00
N ASP A 272 -12.10 -14.79 -0.47
CA ASP A 272 -13.44 -15.32 -0.36
C ASP A 272 -13.72 -15.79 1.09
N ARG A 273 -14.97 -16.16 1.36
CA ARG A 273 -15.38 -16.58 2.70
C ARG A 273 -14.65 -17.83 3.19
N ILE A 274 -14.24 -18.72 2.27
CA ILE A 274 -13.55 -19.98 2.61
C ILE A 274 -12.11 -19.66 3.01
N SER A 275 -11.38 -18.94 2.16
CA SER A 275 -10.00 -18.52 2.42
C SER A 275 -9.88 -17.72 3.73
N ILE A 276 -10.84 -16.83 3.98
CA ILE A 276 -10.87 -16.05 5.23
C ILE A 276 -11.14 -16.96 6.44
N ALA A 277 -12.02 -17.95 6.30
CA ALA A 277 -12.25 -18.92 7.40
C ALA A 277 -10.98 -19.75 7.68
N GLU A 278 -10.26 -20.18 6.67
CA GLU A 278 -8.98 -20.87 6.81
C GLU A 278 -7.91 -19.98 7.44
N PHE A 279 -7.83 -18.73 7.03
CA PHE A 279 -6.92 -17.76 7.64
C PHE A 279 -7.21 -17.50 9.12
N ASN A 280 -8.47 -17.43 9.50
CA ASN A 280 -8.85 -17.33 10.91
C ASN A 280 -8.40 -18.55 11.74
N LEU A 281 -8.28 -19.73 11.14
CA LEU A 281 -7.73 -20.90 11.81
C LEU A 281 -6.19 -20.83 11.93
N LEU A 282 -5.51 -20.15 11.00
CA LEU A 282 -4.06 -19.96 11.03
C LEU A 282 -3.65 -19.06 12.22
N ASP A 283 -4.38 -17.98 12.46
CA ASP A 283 -4.12 -17.03 13.55
C ASP A 283 -5.43 -16.45 14.11
N ASN A 284 -6.10 -17.25 14.93
CA ASN A 284 -7.39 -16.91 15.49
C ASN A 284 -7.32 -15.71 16.45
N GLU A 285 -6.27 -15.62 17.24
CA GLU A 285 -6.13 -14.56 18.25
C GLU A 285 -5.93 -13.18 17.60
N PHE A 286 -5.08 -13.08 16.59
CA PHE A 286 -4.85 -11.84 15.88
C PHE A 286 -6.08 -11.43 15.06
N ALA A 287 -6.69 -12.38 14.38
CA ALA A 287 -7.88 -12.14 13.56
C ALA A 287 -9.07 -11.62 14.38
N GLU A 288 -9.26 -12.08 15.62
CA GLU A 288 -10.36 -11.62 16.48
C GLU A 288 -10.11 -10.24 17.10
N LYS A 289 -8.86 -9.93 17.46
CA LYS A 289 -8.53 -8.72 18.24
C LYS A 289 -8.15 -7.51 17.40
N THR A 290 -7.64 -7.73 16.22
CA THR A 290 -6.93 -6.68 15.46
C THR A 290 -7.68 -6.24 14.21
N PHE A 291 -8.42 -7.13 13.57
CA PHE A 291 -9.08 -6.80 12.31
C PHE A 291 -10.45 -6.14 12.47
N LEU A 292 -10.61 -5.03 11.74
CA LEU A 292 -11.93 -4.64 11.28
C LEU A 292 -12.41 -5.68 10.26
N ARG A 293 -13.69 -6.04 10.29
CA ARG A 293 -14.25 -7.04 9.37
C ARG A 293 -15.39 -6.45 8.56
N THR A 294 -15.37 -6.71 7.29
CA THR A 294 -16.46 -6.35 6.39
C THR A 294 -16.57 -7.36 5.25
N ASP A 295 -17.71 -7.34 4.58
CA ASP A 295 -17.98 -8.16 3.41
C ASP A 295 -18.46 -7.27 2.26
N LEU A 296 -18.16 -7.68 1.04
CA LEU A 296 -18.76 -7.12 -0.16
C LEU A 296 -20.15 -7.74 -0.35
N VAL A 297 -21.14 -6.89 -0.49
CA VAL A 297 -22.52 -7.29 -0.70
C VAL A 297 -22.80 -7.35 -2.19
N THR A 298 -23.28 -8.48 -2.66
CA THR A 298 -23.63 -8.69 -4.09
C THR A 298 -25.12 -8.84 -4.31
N GLU A 299 -25.88 -9.11 -3.28
CA GLU A 299 -27.31 -9.36 -3.34
C GLU A 299 -28.08 -8.27 -2.64
N PHE A 300 -28.95 -7.57 -3.37
CA PHE A 300 -29.75 -6.47 -2.87
C PHE A 300 -31.24 -6.80 -2.99
N PRO A 301 -32.09 -6.43 -1.99
CA PRO A 301 -33.51 -6.52 -2.15
C PRO A 301 -33.95 -5.70 -3.34
N TYR A 302 -34.90 -6.21 -4.15
CA TYR A 302 -35.44 -5.46 -5.28
C TYR A 302 -36.44 -4.41 -4.77
N ASP A 303 -35.99 -3.17 -4.73
CA ASP A 303 -36.75 -1.95 -4.41
C ASP A 303 -36.36 -0.81 -5.38
N GLU A 304 -36.89 0.38 -5.19
CA GLU A 304 -36.65 1.51 -6.06
C GLU A 304 -35.17 1.96 -6.03
N ASP A 305 -34.54 1.93 -4.85
CA ASP A 305 -33.14 2.33 -4.68
C ASP A 305 -32.18 1.34 -5.37
N SER A 306 -32.34 0.04 -5.12
CA SER A 306 -31.53 -0.99 -5.75
C SER A 306 -31.77 -1.08 -7.27
N HIS A 307 -32.98 -0.78 -7.73
CA HIS A 307 -33.30 -0.66 -9.15
C HIS A 307 -32.47 0.45 -9.81
N ASN A 308 -32.43 1.63 -9.22
CA ASN A 308 -31.66 2.76 -9.74
C ASN A 308 -30.14 2.50 -9.68
N LEU A 309 -29.66 1.90 -8.58
CA LEU A 309 -28.27 1.50 -8.44
C LEU A 309 -27.86 0.47 -9.51
N PHE A 310 -28.70 -0.52 -9.79
CA PHE A 310 -28.45 -1.52 -10.82
C PHE A 310 -28.33 -0.89 -12.22
N ILE A 311 -29.19 0.05 -12.55
CA ILE A 311 -29.13 0.77 -13.83
C ILE A 311 -27.87 1.63 -13.90
N GLY A 312 -27.52 2.33 -12.81
CA GLY A 312 -26.29 3.11 -12.70
C GLY A 312 -25.03 2.25 -12.87
N LEU A 313 -25.01 1.05 -12.27
CA LEU A 313 -23.93 0.07 -12.45
C LEU A 313 -23.80 -0.41 -13.90
N LEU A 314 -24.94 -0.73 -14.56
CA LEU A 314 -24.92 -1.07 -15.98
C LEU A 314 -24.42 0.09 -16.84
N SER A 315 -24.77 1.35 -16.49
CA SER A 315 -24.25 2.54 -17.16
C SER A 315 -22.73 2.65 -16.97
N HIS A 316 -22.20 2.38 -15.77
CA HIS A 316 -20.76 2.34 -15.51
C HIS A 316 -20.06 1.29 -16.39
N ILE A 317 -20.57 0.07 -16.44
CA ILE A 317 -20.04 -1.00 -17.27
C ILE A 317 -20.07 -0.61 -18.76
N HIS A 318 -21.19 -0.04 -19.23
CA HIS A 318 -21.36 0.44 -20.59
C HIS A 318 -20.27 1.46 -20.97
N HIS A 319 -20.02 2.47 -20.14
CA HIS A 319 -19.01 3.49 -20.39
C HIS A 319 -17.57 2.94 -20.29
N HIS A 320 -17.31 2.09 -19.31
CA HIS A 320 -15.97 1.53 -19.09
C HIS A 320 -15.53 0.62 -20.24
N TRP A 321 -16.44 -0.24 -20.73
CA TRP A 321 -16.15 -1.20 -21.80
C TRP A 321 -16.52 -0.69 -23.20
N GLN A 322 -17.03 0.55 -23.31
CA GLN A 322 -17.47 1.15 -24.57
C GLN A 322 -18.46 0.23 -25.35
N LEU A 323 -19.42 -0.33 -24.62
CA LEU A 323 -20.40 -1.24 -25.19
C LEU A 323 -21.41 -0.48 -26.05
N LEU A 324 -22.19 -1.22 -26.85
CA LEU A 324 -23.37 -0.67 -27.53
C LEU A 324 -24.42 -0.29 -26.49
N ASP A 325 -25.20 0.75 -26.78
CA ASP A 325 -26.26 1.22 -25.89
C ASP A 325 -27.36 0.17 -25.72
N PHE A 326 -27.92 0.08 -24.51
CA PHE A 326 -29.00 -0.82 -24.17
C PHE A 326 -30.31 -0.07 -24.10
N ASP A 327 -31.36 -0.65 -24.68
CA ASP A 327 -32.73 -0.14 -24.54
C ASP A 327 -33.38 -0.69 -23.26
N ALA A 328 -34.55 -0.12 -22.91
CA ALA A 328 -35.30 -0.54 -21.73
C ALA A 328 -35.66 -2.04 -21.72
N SER A 329 -35.83 -2.65 -22.90
CA SER A 329 -36.15 -4.08 -22.99
C SER A 329 -34.96 -4.96 -22.63
N ALA A 330 -33.75 -4.56 -23.05
CA ALA A 330 -32.52 -5.25 -22.74
C ALA A 330 -32.18 -5.13 -21.23
N ILE A 331 -32.36 -3.95 -20.64
CA ILE A 331 -32.17 -3.74 -19.21
C ILE A 331 -33.13 -4.61 -18.38
N LYS A 332 -34.40 -4.71 -18.76
CA LYS A 332 -35.38 -5.62 -18.12
C LYS A 332 -34.95 -7.08 -18.18
N GLU A 333 -34.39 -7.54 -19.30
CA GLU A 333 -33.87 -8.92 -19.40
C GLU A 333 -32.63 -9.14 -18.54
N LEU A 334 -31.71 -8.16 -18.44
CA LEU A 334 -30.55 -8.22 -17.52
C LEU A 334 -31.00 -8.29 -16.06
N MET A 335 -32.01 -7.52 -15.65
CA MET A 335 -32.59 -7.61 -14.31
C MET A 335 -33.23 -8.98 -14.04
N ARG A 336 -33.95 -9.52 -15.02
CA ARG A 336 -34.49 -10.88 -14.91
C ARG A 336 -33.41 -11.94 -14.79
N PHE A 337 -32.33 -11.77 -15.53
CA PHE A 337 -31.16 -12.65 -15.43
C PHE A 337 -30.52 -12.54 -14.04
N SER A 338 -30.32 -11.32 -13.53
CA SER A 338 -29.82 -11.06 -12.19
C SER A 338 -30.66 -11.74 -11.09
N CYS A 339 -31.99 -11.62 -11.16
CA CYS A 339 -32.89 -12.35 -10.23
C CYS A 339 -32.75 -13.87 -10.33
N ARG A 340 -32.54 -14.40 -11.54
CA ARG A 340 -32.34 -15.86 -11.73
C ARG A 340 -31.04 -16.34 -11.11
N LEU A 341 -29.98 -15.51 -11.14
CA LEU A 341 -28.71 -15.84 -10.49
C LEU A 341 -28.86 -15.97 -8.98
N CYS A 342 -29.70 -15.11 -8.38
CA CYS A 342 -30.02 -15.20 -6.94
C CYS A 342 -31.03 -16.31 -6.60
N GLU A 343 -31.58 -17.01 -7.59
CA GLU A 343 -32.69 -17.96 -7.42
C GLU A 343 -33.90 -17.37 -6.64
N HIS A 344 -34.01 -16.03 -6.64
CA HIS A 344 -35.02 -15.30 -5.88
C HIS A 344 -35.61 -14.14 -6.67
N GLN A 345 -36.95 -14.00 -6.67
CA GLN A 345 -37.67 -13.02 -7.49
C GLN A 345 -37.56 -11.56 -6.97
N GLN A 346 -37.19 -11.37 -5.71
CA GLN A 346 -37.11 -10.07 -5.04
C GLN A 346 -35.68 -9.73 -4.63
N ILE A 347 -34.69 -10.32 -5.28
CA ILE A 347 -33.26 -10.04 -5.02
C ILE A 347 -32.55 -9.84 -6.37
N LEU A 348 -31.78 -8.79 -6.47
CA LEU A 348 -30.89 -8.51 -7.59
C LEU A 348 -29.44 -8.87 -7.23
N SER A 349 -28.73 -9.50 -8.14
CA SER A 349 -27.27 -9.69 -8.05
C SER A 349 -26.55 -8.52 -8.73
N PHE A 350 -25.58 -7.95 -8.02
CA PHE A 350 -24.71 -6.87 -8.50
C PHE A 350 -23.28 -7.38 -8.78
N ALA A 351 -23.09 -8.69 -8.89
CA ALA A 351 -21.78 -9.25 -9.16
C ALA A 351 -21.32 -8.91 -10.59
N GLU A 352 -20.27 -8.11 -10.74
CA GLU A 352 -19.76 -7.63 -12.04
C GLU A 352 -19.25 -8.74 -12.97
N ASN A 353 -18.93 -9.92 -12.44
CA ASN A 353 -18.33 -11.02 -13.21
C ASN A 353 -19.32 -12.11 -13.61
N GLN A 354 -20.61 -11.88 -13.50
CA GLN A 354 -21.69 -12.75 -13.87
C GLN A 354 -22.53 -12.11 -14.96
#